data_933f7393de256cf140b02c6b732ce6ea
#
_entry.id   933f7393de256cf140b02c6b732ce6ea
#
_cell.length_a   1.000
_cell.length_b   1.000
_cell.length_c   1.000
_cell.angle_alpha   90.00
_cell.angle_beta   90.00
_cell.angle_gamma   90.00
#
_symmetry.space_group_name_H-M   'P 1'
#
loop_
_entity.id
_entity.type
_entity.pdbx_description
1 polymer ?
#
loop_
_entity_poly.entity_id
_entity_poly.type
_entity_poly.pdbx_seq_one_letter_code
_entity_poly.pdbx_strand_id
1 'polypeptide(L)'
;MDFSVLLEEIKQADTITIFRHVSPDCDAVGSQFALKNWIEENFEGKHVYACGKEVTHQAEWPDNDKVSDDIIASSIAIVLDTANKQRVDDERFAQALRIIKVDHHPDREPFGDICLINDSAAATCEILTFFFDTYKEYVFSQKTAEYLYRGLLTDSLNYTTNNTTQETLKAGGILASTGLDLSKISHDVFDNSIRGFKFTGYIISHTEVLDNAFAYVIIDEETYTSYGLNASDARSFVGKLSNVRDFSVYAVFTTKKDASGKTLYDGSLRSKKNRINDIAEKFGGGGHACAAGVKNLTQENMTNILNLLRKRI
;
A
#
# COMPACT_ATOMS: atom_id res chain seq x y z
N MET A 1 -13.92 -1.76 -17.44
CA MET A 1 -13.47 -3.13 -17.07
C MET A 1 -14.69 -4.03 -17.08
N ASP A 2 -14.56 -5.26 -17.56
CA ASP A 2 -15.64 -6.26 -17.47
C ASP A 2 -15.50 -7.05 -16.18
N PHE A 3 -16.43 -6.84 -15.26
CA PHE A 3 -16.45 -7.50 -13.94
C PHE A 3 -17.25 -8.81 -13.93
N SER A 4 -17.88 -9.18 -15.04
CA SER A 4 -18.73 -10.37 -15.09
C SER A 4 -17.97 -11.65 -14.74
N VAL A 5 -16.73 -11.75 -15.20
CA VAL A 5 -15.86 -12.90 -14.91
C VAL A 5 -15.58 -13.05 -13.42
N LEU A 6 -15.28 -11.95 -12.70
CA LEU A 6 -15.04 -12.01 -11.24
C LEU A 6 -16.33 -12.43 -10.51
N LEU A 7 -17.47 -11.87 -10.89
CA LEU A 7 -18.75 -12.22 -10.27
C LEU A 7 -19.10 -13.69 -10.48
N GLU A 8 -18.92 -14.22 -11.70
CA GLU A 8 -19.22 -15.64 -12.00
C GLU A 8 -18.28 -16.58 -11.22
N GLU A 9 -16.99 -16.28 -11.10
CA GLU A 9 -16.07 -17.08 -10.28
C GLU A 9 -16.47 -17.06 -8.80
N ILE A 10 -16.86 -15.87 -8.27
CA ILE A 10 -17.38 -15.77 -6.90
C ILE A 10 -18.66 -16.60 -6.72
N LYS A 11 -19.58 -16.59 -7.71
CA LYS A 11 -20.83 -17.36 -7.64
C LYS A 11 -20.57 -18.87 -7.64
N GLN A 12 -19.62 -19.34 -8.44
CA GLN A 12 -19.37 -20.76 -8.64
C GLN A 12 -18.55 -21.39 -7.50
N ALA A 13 -17.66 -20.64 -6.86
CA ALA A 13 -16.79 -21.16 -5.82
C ALA A 13 -17.51 -21.31 -4.48
N ASP A 14 -17.39 -22.46 -3.83
CA ASP A 14 -17.86 -22.67 -2.45
C ASP A 14 -16.88 -22.07 -1.43
N THR A 15 -15.56 -22.14 -1.73
CA THR A 15 -14.49 -21.64 -0.86
C THR A 15 -13.63 -20.63 -1.60
N ILE A 16 -13.44 -19.47 -0.98
CA ILE A 16 -12.69 -18.34 -1.53
C ILE A 16 -11.64 -17.90 -0.51
N THR A 17 -10.39 -17.81 -0.94
CA THR A 17 -9.28 -17.26 -0.15
C THR A 17 -8.80 -15.97 -0.77
N ILE A 18 -8.69 -14.91 0.01
CA ILE A 18 -8.34 -13.57 -0.48
C ILE A 18 -6.97 -13.19 0.08
N PHE A 19 -6.04 -12.90 -0.81
CA PHE A 19 -4.65 -12.58 -0.50
C PHE A 19 -4.32 -11.14 -0.90
N ARG A 20 -3.22 -10.61 -0.36
CA ARG A 20 -2.67 -9.29 -0.60
C ARG A 20 -1.14 -9.28 -0.53
N HIS A 21 -0.52 -8.13 -0.73
CA HIS A 21 0.94 -8.03 -0.70
C HIS A 21 1.55 -8.02 0.72
N VAL A 22 2.85 -8.33 0.82
CA VAL A 22 3.69 -8.19 2.04
C VAL A 22 3.79 -6.72 2.46
N SER A 23 3.90 -6.48 3.78
CA SER A 23 3.89 -5.13 4.35
C SER A 23 2.65 -4.34 3.90
N PRO A 24 1.45 -4.87 4.15
CA PRO A 24 0.21 -4.36 3.59
C PRO A 24 -0.08 -2.95 4.10
N ASP A 25 -0.57 -2.11 3.21
CA ASP A 25 -1.14 -0.80 3.51
C ASP A 25 -2.67 -0.85 3.60
N CYS A 26 -3.31 0.30 3.68
CA CYS A 26 -4.76 0.36 3.79
C CYS A 26 -5.47 -0.03 2.49
N ASP A 27 -4.86 0.09 1.30
CA ASP A 27 -5.49 -0.37 0.06
C ASP A 27 -5.51 -1.89 -0.01
N ALA A 28 -4.38 -2.53 0.30
CA ALA A 28 -4.27 -3.98 0.36
C ALA A 28 -5.25 -4.60 1.36
N VAL A 29 -5.31 -4.07 2.59
CA VAL A 29 -6.18 -4.59 3.65
C VAL A 29 -7.63 -4.19 3.41
N GLY A 30 -7.88 -2.96 2.97
CA GLY A 30 -9.20 -2.43 2.69
C GLY A 30 -9.90 -3.19 1.56
N SER A 31 -9.21 -3.43 0.45
CA SER A 31 -9.73 -4.23 -0.66
C SER A 31 -10.03 -5.68 -0.22
N GLN A 32 -9.13 -6.28 0.58
CA GLN A 32 -9.29 -7.65 1.07
C GLN A 32 -10.52 -7.81 1.96
N PHE A 33 -10.66 -6.99 3.00
CA PHE A 33 -11.79 -7.10 3.93
C PHE A 33 -13.10 -6.59 3.32
N ALA A 34 -13.04 -5.62 2.40
CA ALA A 34 -14.22 -5.20 1.67
C ALA A 34 -14.78 -6.32 0.80
N LEU A 35 -13.94 -7.00 0.03
CA LEU A 35 -14.37 -8.11 -0.82
C LEU A 35 -14.89 -9.28 0.03
N LYS A 36 -14.19 -9.64 1.11
CA LYS A 36 -14.67 -10.67 2.06
C LYS A 36 -16.05 -10.32 2.60
N ASN A 37 -16.22 -9.14 3.17
CA ASN A 37 -17.48 -8.71 3.78
C ASN A 37 -18.61 -8.67 2.75
N TRP A 38 -18.36 -8.17 1.53
CA TRP A 38 -19.35 -8.12 0.47
C TRP A 38 -19.82 -9.51 0.03
N ILE A 39 -18.88 -10.49 -0.08
CA ILE A 39 -19.24 -11.86 -0.44
C ILE A 39 -20.06 -12.50 0.69
N GLU A 40 -19.66 -12.35 1.94
CA GLU A 40 -20.37 -12.90 3.10
C GLU A 40 -21.79 -12.32 3.27
N GLU A 41 -21.98 -11.04 2.93
CA GLU A 41 -23.31 -10.39 2.99
C GLU A 41 -24.26 -10.82 1.86
N ASN A 42 -23.75 -11.28 0.73
CA ASN A 42 -24.56 -11.51 -0.48
C ASN A 42 -24.67 -12.96 -0.91
N PHE A 43 -23.82 -13.85 -0.43
CA PHE A 43 -23.78 -15.25 -0.87
C PHE A 43 -23.77 -16.20 0.33
N GLU A 44 -24.96 -16.60 0.76
CA GLU A 44 -25.11 -17.55 1.86
C GLU A 44 -24.43 -18.89 1.57
N GLY A 45 -23.79 -19.48 2.58
CA GLY A 45 -23.13 -20.79 2.50
C GLY A 45 -21.73 -20.79 1.92
N LYS A 46 -21.18 -19.64 1.50
CA LYS A 46 -19.78 -19.55 1.05
C LYS A 46 -18.81 -19.44 2.22
N HIS A 47 -17.65 -20.07 2.07
CA HIS A 47 -16.53 -19.97 3.01
C HIS A 47 -15.50 -18.99 2.48
N VAL A 48 -15.39 -17.81 3.09
CA VAL A 48 -14.51 -16.72 2.62
C VAL A 48 -13.46 -16.40 3.68
N TYR A 49 -12.20 -16.38 3.28
CA TYR A 49 -11.07 -16.20 4.18
C TYR A 49 -10.15 -15.08 3.73
N ALA A 50 -9.84 -14.16 4.64
CA ALA A 50 -8.82 -13.14 4.47
C ALA A 50 -7.46 -13.69 4.91
N CYS A 51 -6.62 -14.07 3.95
CA CYS A 51 -5.34 -14.73 4.19
C CYS A 51 -4.18 -13.71 4.20
N GLY A 52 -3.19 -13.95 5.07
CA GLY A 52 -1.98 -13.15 5.17
C GLY A 52 -1.25 -13.40 6.48
N LYS A 53 0.04 -13.12 6.51
CA LYS A 53 0.94 -13.30 7.67
C LYS A 53 1.17 -11.98 8.40
N GLU A 54 1.25 -10.89 7.65
CA GLU A 54 1.54 -9.56 8.18
C GLU A 54 0.25 -8.81 8.51
N VAL A 55 0.38 -7.80 9.36
CA VAL A 55 -0.70 -6.86 9.71
C VAL A 55 -0.25 -5.43 9.45
N THR A 56 -1.19 -4.54 9.11
CA THR A 56 -0.91 -3.10 9.06
C THR A 56 -1.24 -2.45 10.39
N HIS A 57 -0.41 -1.47 10.78
CA HIS A 57 -0.64 -0.65 11.96
C HIS A 57 -1.34 0.69 11.65
N GLN A 58 -1.70 0.89 10.39
CA GLN A 58 -2.45 2.05 9.93
C GLN A 58 -3.95 1.76 10.11
N ALA A 59 -4.60 2.41 11.06
CA ALA A 59 -5.98 2.19 11.46
C ALA A 59 -6.26 0.80 12.10
N GLU A 60 -7.50 0.60 12.55
CA GLU A 60 -7.94 -0.68 13.12
C GLU A 60 -8.56 -1.56 12.02
N TRP A 61 -8.10 -2.79 11.94
CA TRP A 61 -8.55 -3.79 10.98
C TRP A 61 -8.87 -5.11 11.68
N PRO A 62 -9.74 -5.96 11.10
CA PRO A 62 -9.92 -7.32 11.58
C PRO A 62 -8.62 -8.13 11.46
N ASP A 63 -8.51 -9.18 12.28
CA ASP A 63 -7.42 -10.14 12.18
C ASP A 63 -7.54 -10.98 10.90
N ASN A 64 -6.40 -11.43 10.38
CA ASN A 64 -6.36 -12.41 9.30
C ASN A 64 -6.91 -13.76 9.76
N ASP A 65 -7.60 -14.46 8.86
CA ASP A 65 -8.13 -15.81 9.14
C ASP A 65 -7.01 -16.85 9.20
N LYS A 66 -7.14 -17.78 10.13
CA LYS A 66 -6.23 -18.95 10.23
C LYS A 66 -6.78 -20.07 9.35
N VAL A 67 -6.13 -20.32 8.23
CA VAL A 67 -6.57 -21.23 7.18
C VAL A 67 -5.57 -22.36 7.00
N SER A 68 -6.05 -23.61 6.91
CA SER A 68 -5.21 -24.77 6.62
C SER A 68 -4.85 -24.84 5.13
N ASP A 69 -3.79 -25.58 4.81
CA ASP A 69 -3.35 -25.78 3.43
C ASP A 69 -4.41 -26.49 2.58
N ASP A 70 -5.15 -27.44 3.16
CA ASP A 70 -6.23 -28.16 2.47
C ASP A 70 -7.38 -27.23 2.04
N ILE A 71 -7.73 -26.24 2.88
CA ILE A 71 -8.75 -25.24 2.53
C ILE A 71 -8.25 -24.38 1.37
N ILE A 72 -7.00 -23.93 1.40
CA ILE A 72 -6.41 -23.13 0.31
C ILE A 72 -6.38 -23.97 -0.97
N ALA A 73 -5.90 -25.21 -0.92
CA ALA A 73 -5.81 -26.09 -2.07
C ALA A 73 -7.17 -26.44 -2.71
N SER A 74 -8.28 -26.34 -1.96
CA SER A 74 -9.64 -26.54 -2.45
C SER A 74 -10.40 -25.26 -2.81
N SER A 75 -9.77 -24.10 -2.66
CA SER A 75 -10.38 -22.79 -2.90
C SER A 75 -10.01 -22.18 -4.27
N ILE A 76 -10.73 -21.12 -4.66
CA ILE A 76 -10.19 -20.13 -5.58
C ILE A 76 -9.46 -19.05 -4.76
N ALA A 77 -8.30 -18.60 -5.26
CA ALA A 77 -7.54 -17.50 -4.65
C ALA A 77 -7.82 -16.20 -5.39
N ILE A 78 -8.25 -15.16 -4.67
CA ILE A 78 -8.33 -13.80 -5.20
C ILE A 78 -7.17 -13.01 -4.60
N VAL A 79 -6.23 -12.57 -5.45
CA VAL A 79 -5.07 -11.79 -5.03
C VAL A 79 -5.32 -10.34 -5.38
N LEU A 80 -5.36 -9.50 -4.34
CA LEU A 80 -5.67 -8.08 -4.44
C LEU A 80 -4.41 -7.24 -4.27
N ASP A 81 -4.34 -6.13 -4.98
CA ASP A 81 -3.33 -5.09 -4.78
C ASP A 81 -1.89 -5.61 -4.73
N THR A 82 -1.53 -6.47 -5.67
CA THR A 82 -0.21 -7.12 -5.65
C THR A 82 0.45 -7.12 -7.02
N ALA A 83 1.49 -6.32 -7.20
CA ALA A 83 2.16 -6.09 -8.47
C ALA A 83 2.75 -7.37 -9.09
N ASN A 84 3.34 -8.25 -8.29
CA ASN A 84 3.97 -9.49 -8.75
C ASN A 84 3.84 -10.62 -7.72
N LYS A 85 4.07 -11.84 -8.18
CA LYS A 85 3.91 -13.07 -7.41
C LYS A 85 4.76 -13.11 -6.12
N GLN A 86 5.96 -12.56 -6.16
CA GLN A 86 6.92 -12.59 -5.03
C GLN A 86 6.47 -11.69 -3.88
N ARG A 87 5.57 -10.76 -4.15
CA ARG A 87 5.03 -9.86 -3.14
C ARG A 87 3.77 -10.35 -2.45
N VAL A 88 3.17 -11.47 -2.86
CA VAL A 88 2.03 -12.03 -2.13
C VAL A 88 2.46 -12.43 -0.73
N ASP A 89 1.73 -11.96 0.30
CA ASP A 89 2.09 -12.11 1.71
C ASP A 89 2.11 -13.59 2.17
N ASP A 90 1.27 -14.42 1.60
CA ASP A 90 1.24 -15.87 1.88
C ASP A 90 1.41 -16.66 0.57
N GLU A 91 2.58 -17.29 0.42
CA GLU A 91 2.96 -18.06 -0.78
C GLU A 91 2.05 -19.25 -1.06
N ARG A 92 1.25 -19.69 -0.10
CA ARG A 92 0.28 -20.80 -0.26
C ARG A 92 -0.84 -20.48 -1.25
N PHE A 93 -1.05 -19.20 -1.61
CA PHE A 93 -2.01 -18.82 -2.65
C PHE A 93 -1.81 -19.61 -3.95
N ALA A 94 -0.55 -20.00 -4.24
CA ALA A 94 -0.20 -20.74 -5.45
C ALA A 94 -0.70 -22.22 -5.45
N GLN A 95 -1.25 -22.69 -4.33
CA GLN A 95 -1.83 -24.03 -4.21
C GLN A 95 -3.33 -24.05 -4.56
N ALA A 96 -3.97 -22.88 -4.69
CA ALA A 96 -5.39 -22.77 -4.99
C ALA A 96 -5.73 -23.36 -6.36
N LEU A 97 -6.97 -23.81 -6.53
CA LEU A 97 -7.48 -24.37 -7.78
C LEU A 97 -7.43 -23.38 -8.95
N ARG A 98 -7.60 -22.11 -8.65
CA ARG A 98 -7.59 -21.01 -9.61
C ARG A 98 -7.15 -19.72 -8.92
N ILE A 99 -6.43 -18.89 -9.65
CA ILE A 99 -5.92 -17.60 -9.15
C ILE A 99 -6.52 -16.46 -9.97
N ILE A 100 -7.19 -15.53 -9.29
CA ILE A 100 -7.75 -14.31 -9.86
C ILE A 100 -6.99 -13.13 -9.29
N LYS A 101 -6.44 -12.29 -10.14
CA LYS A 101 -5.73 -11.07 -9.73
C LYS A 101 -6.61 -9.85 -10.01
N VAL A 102 -6.80 -8.98 -8.99
CA VAL A 102 -7.41 -7.65 -9.16
C VAL A 102 -6.43 -6.61 -8.62
N ASP A 103 -5.96 -5.70 -9.47
CA ASP A 103 -4.83 -4.84 -9.13
C ASP A 103 -4.84 -3.52 -9.91
N HIS A 104 -4.27 -2.48 -9.31
CA HIS A 104 -4.05 -1.19 -9.95
C HIS A 104 -2.58 -0.93 -10.34
N HIS A 105 -1.68 -1.84 -10.04
CA HIS A 105 -0.29 -1.72 -10.43
C HIS A 105 -0.08 -2.05 -11.91
N PRO A 106 0.94 -1.44 -12.59
CA PRO A 106 1.33 -1.85 -13.93
C PRO A 106 1.73 -3.33 -13.98
N ASP A 107 1.10 -4.10 -14.88
CA ASP A 107 1.27 -5.56 -14.99
C ASP A 107 2.57 -5.94 -15.72
N ARG A 108 3.70 -5.76 -15.05
CA ARG A 108 5.04 -6.05 -15.61
C ARG A 108 5.42 -7.53 -15.50
N GLU A 109 4.90 -8.22 -14.52
CA GLU A 109 5.13 -9.64 -14.24
C GLU A 109 3.78 -10.33 -14.05
N PRO A 110 3.05 -10.64 -15.15
CA PRO A 110 1.71 -11.22 -15.11
C PRO A 110 1.68 -12.53 -14.32
N PHE A 111 0.68 -12.68 -13.46
CA PHE A 111 0.38 -13.94 -12.78
C PHE A 111 -1.12 -14.03 -12.49
N GLY A 112 -1.62 -15.25 -12.38
CA GLY A 112 -3.04 -15.56 -12.21
C GLY A 112 -3.68 -16.06 -13.50
N ASP A 113 -4.75 -16.84 -13.35
CA ASP A 113 -5.51 -17.38 -14.47
C ASP A 113 -6.44 -16.33 -15.08
N ILE A 114 -6.89 -15.38 -14.23
CA ILE A 114 -7.72 -14.23 -14.61
C ILE A 114 -7.08 -12.98 -14.00
N CYS A 115 -6.90 -11.95 -14.82
CA CYS A 115 -6.30 -10.67 -14.39
C CYS A 115 -7.25 -9.52 -14.72
N LEU A 116 -7.68 -8.80 -13.69
CA LEU A 116 -8.47 -7.57 -13.77
C LEU A 116 -7.57 -6.42 -13.32
N ILE A 117 -6.85 -5.84 -14.27
CA ILE A 117 -5.85 -4.80 -14.01
C ILE A 117 -6.35 -3.45 -14.56
N ASN A 118 -6.25 -2.41 -13.73
CA ASN A 118 -6.48 -1.03 -14.14
C ASN A 118 -5.40 -0.12 -13.57
N ASP A 119 -4.31 0.05 -14.29
CA ASP A 119 -3.17 0.88 -13.89
C ASP A 119 -3.44 2.40 -13.93
N SER A 120 -4.63 2.78 -14.37
CA SER A 120 -5.14 4.17 -14.29
C SER A 120 -5.93 4.45 -13.02
N ALA A 121 -6.32 3.41 -12.26
CA ALA A 121 -6.99 3.58 -10.99
C ALA A 121 -6.01 4.07 -9.91
N ALA A 122 -6.48 4.89 -8.99
CA ALA A 122 -5.66 5.38 -7.88
C ALA A 122 -5.38 4.29 -6.84
N ALA A 123 -6.26 3.27 -6.75
CA ALA A 123 -6.25 2.22 -5.73
C ALA A 123 -6.98 0.97 -6.24
N THR A 124 -6.65 -0.20 -5.71
CA THR A 124 -7.46 -1.42 -5.91
C THR A 124 -8.85 -1.27 -5.29
N CYS A 125 -8.96 -0.51 -4.19
CA CYS A 125 -10.24 -0.13 -3.59
C CYS A 125 -11.12 0.69 -4.55
N GLU A 126 -10.57 1.51 -5.45
CA GLU A 126 -11.31 2.18 -6.52
C GLU A 126 -11.94 1.15 -7.47
N ILE A 127 -11.18 0.16 -7.90
CA ILE A 127 -11.64 -0.90 -8.81
C ILE A 127 -12.80 -1.68 -8.17
N LEU A 128 -12.65 -2.11 -6.92
CA LEU A 128 -13.70 -2.84 -6.20
C LEU A 128 -14.94 -1.98 -5.90
N THR A 129 -14.78 -0.67 -5.70
CA THR A 129 -15.91 0.25 -5.58
C THR A 129 -16.79 0.20 -6.83
N PHE A 130 -16.20 0.25 -8.02
CA PHE A 130 -16.94 0.14 -9.28
C PHE A 130 -17.49 -1.27 -9.51
N PHE A 131 -16.79 -2.31 -9.08
CA PHE A 131 -17.32 -3.66 -9.12
C PHE A 131 -18.62 -3.76 -8.31
N PHE A 132 -18.64 -3.34 -7.06
CA PHE A 132 -19.83 -3.41 -6.21
C PHE A 132 -20.94 -2.46 -6.70
N ASP A 133 -20.60 -1.27 -7.19
CA ASP A 133 -21.57 -0.31 -7.73
C ASP A 133 -22.20 -0.77 -9.05
N THR A 134 -21.54 -1.65 -9.81
CA THR A 134 -22.07 -2.20 -11.05
C THR A 134 -23.23 -3.14 -10.81
N TYR A 135 -23.22 -3.92 -9.74
CA TYR A 135 -24.20 -4.94 -9.43
C TYR A 135 -25.14 -4.49 -8.31
N LYS A 136 -26.06 -3.58 -8.66
CA LYS A 136 -27.00 -2.93 -7.73
C LYS A 136 -27.97 -3.87 -7.02
N GLU A 137 -28.12 -5.10 -7.51
CA GLU A 137 -28.94 -6.14 -6.88
C GLU A 137 -28.31 -6.71 -5.60
N TYR A 138 -27.00 -6.50 -5.38
CA TYR A 138 -26.31 -6.94 -4.18
C TYR A 138 -26.18 -5.80 -3.15
N VAL A 139 -26.16 -6.20 -1.87
CA VAL A 139 -25.97 -5.25 -0.77
C VAL A 139 -24.55 -4.68 -0.82
N PHE A 140 -24.44 -3.36 -0.83
CA PHE A 140 -23.20 -2.63 -0.66
C PHE A 140 -23.26 -1.88 0.67
N SER A 141 -22.90 -2.56 1.75
CA SER A 141 -23.05 -2.05 3.10
C SER A 141 -22.10 -0.91 3.42
N GLN A 142 -22.46 -0.12 4.44
CA GLN A 142 -21.61 0.94 4.99
C GLN A 142 -20.27 0.37 5.48
N LYS A 143 -20.25 -0.84 6.06
CA LYS A 143 -19.02 -1.48 6.52
C LYS A 143 -18.08 -1.82 5.37
N THR A 144 -18.59 -2.41 4.30
CA THR A 144 -17.83 -2.67 3.07
C THR A 144 -17.27 -1.38 2.48
N ALA A 145 -18.10 -0.33 2.42
CA ALA A 145 -17.71 0.97 1.91
C ALA A 145 -16.62 1.66 2.79
N GLU A 146 -16.68 1.49 4.11
CA GLU A 146 -15.66 2.03 5.02
C GLU A 146 -14.28 1.43 4.75
N TYR A 147 -14.20 0.11 4.55
CA TYR A 147 -12.94 -0.55 4.20
C TYR A 147 -12.35 -0.02 2.89
N LEU A 148 -13.18 0.10 1.84
CA LEU A 148 -12.73 0.66 0.56
C LEU A 148 -12.32 2.12 0.67
N TYR A 149 -13.05 2.93 1.45
CA TYR A 149 -12.76 4.35 1.57
C TYR A 149 -11.43 4.60 2.26
N ARG A 150 -11.07 3.81 3.28
CA ARG A 150 -9.76 3.88 3.94
C ARG A 150 -8.62 3.62 2.95
N GLY A 151 -8.73 2.58 2.11
CA GLY A 151 -7.73 2.29 1.08
C GLY A 151 -7.65 3.39 0.01
N LEU A 152 -8.78 3.82 -0.52
CA LEU A 152 -8.85 4.90 -1.51
C LEU A 152 -8.22 6.20 -1.00
N LEU A 153 -8.46 6.56 0.27
CA LEU A 153 -7.87 7.77 0.88
C LEU A 153 -6.36 7.68 1.01
N THR A 154 -5.83 6.51 1.43
CA THR A 154 -4.39 6.36 1.65
C THR A 154 -3.61 6.38 0.35
N ASP A 155 -4.03 5.65 -0.66
CA ASP A 155 -3.35 5.57 -1.94
C ASP A 155 -3.44 6.85 -2.76
N SER A 156 -4.56 7.55 -2.66
CA SER A 156 -4.72 8.86 -3.27
C SER A 156 -4.12 10.01 -2.43
N LEU A 157 -3.58 9.72 -1.22
CA LEU A 157 -3.17 10.73 -0.24
C LEU A 157 -4.23 11.82 -0.07
N ASN A 158 -5.46 11.39 0.21
CA ASN A 158 -6.62 12.28 0.30
C ASN A 158 -6.86 13.06 -1.01
N TYR A 159 -6.85 12.35 -2.14
CA TYR A 159 -7.07 12.90 -3.50
C TYR A 159 -6.02 13.94 -3.96
N THR A 160 -4.78 13.81 -3.50
CA THR A 160 -3.71 14.77 -3.83
C THR A 160 -2.59 14.17 -4.69
N THR A 161 -2.65 12.87 -5.00
CA THR A 161 -1.67 12.20 -5.86
C THR A 161 -1.93 12.46 -7.34
N ASN A 162 -0.89 12.28 -8.16
CA ASN A 162 -0.97 12.52 -9.61
C ASN A 162 -1.86 11.50 -10.36
N ASN A 163 -2.16 10.36 -9.76
CA ASN A 163 -3.08 9.35 -10.28
C ASN A 163 -4.53 9.54 -9.82
N THR A 164 -4.82 10.60 -9.05
CA THR A 164 -6.20 11.00 -8.74
C THR A 164 -6.89 11.52 -10.01
N THR A 165 -7.97 10.86 -10.39
CA THR A 165 -8.74 11.16 -11.61
C THR A 165 -10.19 11.52 -11.28
N GLN A 166 -10.98 11.82 -12.31
CA GLN A 166 -12.43 11.98 -12.18
C GLN A 166 -13.08 10.69 -11.63
N GLU A 167 -12.61 9.52 -12.07
CA GLU A 167 -13.15 8.23 -11.61
C GLU A 167 -12.81 8.00 -10.12
N THR A 168 -11.62 8.40 -9.67
CA THR A 168 -11.25 8.35 -8.25
C THR A 168 -12.21 9.17 -7.36
N LEU A 169 -12.56 10.38 -7.80
CA LEU A 169 -13.54 11.23 -7.09
C LEU A 169 -14.95 10.64 -7.13
N LYS A 170 -15.33 10.02 -8.27
CA LYS A 170 -16.62 9.34 -8.41
C LYS A 170 -16.70 8.12 -7.48
N ALA A 171 -15.64 7.32 -7.38
CA ALA A 171 -15.56 6.21 -6.42
C ALA A 171 -15.74 6.74 -4.99
N GLY A 172 -15.05 7.81 -4.60
CA GLY A 172 -15.25 8.47 -3.31
C GLY A 172 -16.70 8.92 -3.08
N GLY A 173 -17.37 9.47 -4.10
CA GLY A 173 -18.78 9.85 -4.06
C GLY A 173 -19.71 8.65 -3.87
N ILE A 174 -19.47 7.53 -4.55
CA ILE A 174 -20.23 6.28 -4.38
C ILE A 174 -20.09 5.80 -2.93
N LEU A 175 -18.87 5.72 -2.40
CA LEU A 175 -18.60 5.30 -1.03
C LEU A 175 -19.28 6.22 -0.02
N ALA A 176 -19.19 7.54 -0.21
CA ALA A 176 -19.84 8.52 0.65
C ALA A 176 -21.39 8.37 0.67
N SER A 177 -21.99 7.95 -0.45
CA SER A 177 -23.45 7.77 -0.54
C SER A 177 -24.00 6.65 0.34
N THR A 178 -23.14 5.77 0.86
CA THR A 178 -23.52 4.71 1.83
C THR A 178 -23.71 5.25 3.26
N GLY A 179 -23.45 6.54 3.50
CA GLY A 179 -23.64 7.18 4.82
C GLY A 179 -22.40 7.15 5.70
N LEU A 180 -21.19 7.07 5.13
CA LEU A 180 -19.92 7.13 5.87
C LEU A 180 -19.74 8.45 6.62
N ASP A 181 -19.17 8.39 7.81
CA ASP A 181 -18.56 9.54 8.46
C ASP A 181 -17.16 9.78 7.88
N LEU A 182 -17.11 10.52 6.78
CA LEU A 182 -15.88 10.78 6.03
C LEU A 182 -14.82 11.49 6.89
N SER A 183 -15.26 12.39 7.77
CA SER A 183 -14.37 13.13 8.66
C SER A 183 -13.70 12.19 9.65
N LYS A 184 -14.49 11.34 10.31
CA LYS A 184 -13.97 10.34 11.24
C LYS A 184 -12.96 9.41 10.56
N ILE A 185 -13.31 8.86 9.39
CA ILE A 185 -12.42 7.95 8.67
C ILE A 185 -11.11 8.64 8.26
N SER A 186 -11.19 9.90 7.81
CA SER A 186 -10.00 10.68 7.48
C SER A 186 -9.09 10.89 8.70
N HIS A 187 -9.67 11.21 9.86
CA HIS A 187 -8.91 11.32 11.10
C HIS A 187 -8.30 9.99 11.52
N ASP A 188 -9.06 8.90 11.48
CA ASP A 188 -8.57 7.56 11.84
C ASP A 188 -7.35 7.13 10.99
N VAL A 189 -7.29 7.55 9.73
CA VAL A 189 -6.24 7.17 8.78
C VAL A 189 -5.03 8.12 8.82
N PHE A 190 -5.24 9.43 8.96
CA PHE A 190 -4.19 10.43 8.78
C PHE A 190 -3.73 11.12 10.07
N ASP A 191 -4.50 11.02 11.16
CA ASP A 191 -4.11 11.66 12.41
C ASP A 191 -2.84 11.00 12.97
N ASN A 192 -1.97 11.87 13.43
CA ASN A 192 -0.74 11.45 14.06
C ASN A 192 -0.91 11.34 15.57
N SER A 193 -0.37 10.30 16.17
CA SER A 193 -0.18 10.25 17.61
C SER A 193 0.72 11.41 18.07
N ILE A 194 0.66 11.78 19.36
CA ILE A 194 1.60 12.75 19.97
C ILE A 194 3.06 12.35 19.67
N ARG A 195 3.36 11.06 19.63
CA ARG A 195 4.65 10.52 19.27
C ARG A 195 5.02 10.86 17.82
N GLY A 196 4.12 10.58 16.89
CA GLY A 196 4.30 10.90 15.47
C GLY A 196 4.43 12.41 15.22
N PHE A 197 3.66 13.22 15.94
CA PHE A 197 3.77 14.68 15.91
C PHE A 197 5.17 15.15 16.36
N LYS A 198 5.67 14.65 17.49
CA LYS A 198 7.01 14.99 17.98
C LYS A 198 8.11 14.52 17.01
N PHE A 199 7.96 13.31 16.44
CA PHE A 199 8.91 12.80 15.46
C PHE A 199 8.87 13.60 14.14
N THR A 200 7.71 14.09 13.72
CA THR A 200 7.60 15.04 12.60
C THR A 200 8.41 16.31 12.87
N GLY A 201 8.32 16.85 14.09
CA GLY A 201 9.16 18.00 14.51
C GLY A 201 10.65 17.70 14.41
N TYR A 202 11.07 16.50 14.80
CA TYR A 202 12.45 16.04 14.65
C TYR A 202 12.87 15.99 13.18
N ILE A 203 12.07 15.35 12.31
CA ILE A 203 12.34 15.27 10.86
C ILE A 203 12.54 16.69 10.28
N ILE A 204 11.60 17.60 10.54
CA ILE A 204 11.65 18.97 10.00
C ILE A 204 12.91 19.69 10.46
N SER A 205 13.25 19.60 11.76
CA SER A 205 14.38 20.35 12.33
C SER A 205 15.75 19.78 11.95
N HIS A 206 15.83 18.49 11.54
CA HIS A 206 17.08 17.84 11.13
C HIS A 206 17.16 17.58 9.63
N THR A 207 16.20 18.09 8.85
CA THR A 207 16.27 17.99 7.39
C THR A 207 17.36 18.89 6.84
N GLU A 208 18.28 18.29 6.10
CA GLU A 208 19.28 19.01 5.32
C GLU A 208 18.71 19.36 3.95
N VAL A 209 18.95 20.59 3.50
CA VAL A 209 18.47 21.09 2.21
C VAL A 209 19.65 21.46 1.34
N LEU A 210 19.73 20.86 0.16
CA LEU A 210 20.75 21.15 -0.84
C LEU A 210 20.10 21.83 -2.06
N ASP A 211 20.79 22.84 -2.59
CA ASP A 211 20.38 23.60 -3.79
C ASP A 211 18.92 24.11 -3.72
N ASN A 212 18.40 24.34 -2.51
CA ASN A 212 17.02 24.73 -2.21
C ASN A 212 15.93 23.82 -2.79
N ALA A 213 16.27 22.62 -3.25
CA ALA A 213 15.32 21.75 -3.94
C ALA A 213 15.44 20.25 -3.59
N PHE A 214 16.56 19.83 -3.02
CA PHE A 214 16.75 18.47 -2.52
C PHE A 214 16.84 18.47 -1.00
N ALA A 215 15.94 17.73 -0.36
CA ALA A 215 15.88 17.60 1.09
C ALA A 215 16.17 16.16 1.52
N TYR A 216 16.95 15.97 2.58
CA TYR A 216 17.12 14.65 3.17
C TYR A 216 17.36 14.71 4.67
N VAL A 217 17.08 13.61 5.35
CA VAL A 217 17.41 13.40 6.76
C VAL A 217 17.94 11.98 6.96
N ILE A 218 18.96 11.85 7.83
CA ILE A 218 19.51 10.56 8.25
C ILE A 218 19.20 10.40 9.73
N ILE A 219 18.55 9.31 10.11
CA ILE A 219 18.08 9.07 11.47
C ILE A 219 18.75 7.81 12.00
N ASP A 220 19.46 7.94 13.09
CA ASP A 220 20.10 6.79 13.73
C ASP A 220 19.09 5.94 14.53
N GLU A 221 19.50 4.69 14.82
CA GLU A 221 18.67 3.70 15.50
C GLU A 221 18.26 4.14 16.91
N GLU A 222 19.15 4.79 17.66
CA GLU A 222 18.86 5.30 19.00
C GLU A 222 17.75 6.36 18.93
N THR A 223 17.83 7.26 17.95
CA THR A 223 16.84 8.32 17.75
C THR A 223 15.46 7.75 17.45
N TYR A 224 15.28 6.92 16.39
CA TYR A 224 13.93 6.48 16.07
C TYR A 224 13.35 5.52 17.12
N THR A 225 14.18 4.73 17.79
CA THR A 225 13.73 3.86 18.90
C THR A 225 13.32 4.67 20.13
N SER A 226 13.96 5.82 20.41
CA SER A 226 13.55 6.71 21.50
C SER A 226 12.13 7.27 21.32
N TYR A 227 11.69 7.38 20.07
CA TYR A 227 10.29 7.67 19.72
C TYR A 227 9.41 6.41 19.66
N GLY A 228 9.94 5.21 19.99
CA GLY A 228 9.24 3.94 19.95
C GLY A 228 8.82 3.53 18.51
N LEU A 229 9.60 3.94 17.52
CA LEU A 229 9.42 3.59 16.12
C LEU A 229 10.42 2.50 15.72
N ASN A 230 10.07 1.69 14.75
CA ASN A 230 11.02 0.87 14.03
C ASN A 230 11.58 1.62 12.80
N ALA A 231 12.59 1.06 12.16
CA ALA A 231 13.25 1.71 11.02
C ALA A 231 12.30 1.95 9.82
N SER A 232 11.34 1.06 9.59
CA SER A 232 10.36 1.23 8.50
C SER A 232 9.39 2.35 8.80
N ASP A 233 8.85 2.38 10.02
CA ASP A 233 7.93 3.44 10.46
C ASP A 233 8.62 4.80 10.40
N ALA A 234 9.87 4.90 10.86
CA ALA A 234 10.62 6.15 10.79
C ALA A 234 10.81 6.66 9.35
N ARG A 235 11.08 5.75 8.39
CA ARG A 235 11.21 6.12 6.98
C ARG A 235 9.88 6.49 6.32
N SER A 236 8.75 6.02 6.82
CA SER A 236 7.43 6.39 6.28
C SER A 236 7.15 7.90 6.41
N PHE A 237 7.79 8.57 7.37
CA PHE A 237 7.71 10.02 7.54
C PHE A 237 8.33 10.83 6.37
N VAL A 238 8.94 10.19 5.38
CA VAL A 238 9.40 10.85 4.16
C VAL A 238 8.29 11.68 3.50
N GLY A 239 7.04 11.26 3.62
CA GLY A 239 5.88 12.01 3.14
C GLY A 239 5.73 13.41 3.77
N LYS A 240 6.26 13.65 4.98
CA LYS A 240 6.19 14.97 5.62
C LYS A 240 7.02 16.04 4.90
N LEU A 241 7.97 15.65 4.07
CA LEU A 241 8.77 16.55 3.25
C LEU A 241 8.06 16.94 1.93
N SER A 242 7.02 16.21 1.52
CA SER A 242 6.30 16.43 0.26
C SER A 242 5.61 17.79 0.18
N ASN A 243 5.18 18.32 1.33
CA ASN A 243 4.39 19.54 1.41
C ASN A 243 5.21 20.84 1.30
N VAL A 244 6.54 20.73 1.20
CA VAL A 244 7.41 21.91 0.97
C VAL A 244 7.48 22.16 -0.53
N ARG A 245 7.00 23.34 -0.97
CA ARG A 245 6.89 23.71 -2.39
C ARG A 245 8.20 23.52 -3.14
N ASP A 246 9.29 23.94 -2.55
CA ASP A 246 10.61 24.02 -3.20
C ASP A 246 11.30 22.65 -3.30
N PHE A 247 10.90 21.66 -2.50
CA PHE A 247 11.50 20.34 -2.55
C PHE A 247 10.97 19.55 -3.78
N SER A 248 11.83 19.32 -4.76
CA SER A 248 11.55 18.49 -5.94
C SER A 248 11.94 17.02 -5.71
N VAL A 249 12.99 16.78 -4.91
CA VAL A 249 13.47 15.45 -4.53
C VAL A 249 13.70 15.42 -3.01
N TYR A 250 13.32 14.34 -2.35
CA TYR A 250 13.51 14.21 -0.90
C TYR A 250 13.70 12.77 -0.47
N ALA A 251 14.41 12.56 0.64
CA ALA A 251 14.72 11.23 1.13
C ALA A 251 14.82 11.18 2.67
N VAL A 252 14.42 10.04 3.23
CA VAL A 252 14.67 9.69 4.63
C VAL A 252 15.47 8.41 4.68
N PHE A 253 16.61 8.46 5.38
CA PHE A 253 17.44 7.30 5.65
C PHE A 253 17.39 6.96 7.13
N THR A 254 17.38 5.67 7.45
CA THR A 254 17.57 5.16 8.80
C THR A 254 18.85 4.34 8.86
N THR A 255 19.56 4.40 9.99
CA THR A 255 20.73 3.53 10.24
C THR A 255 20.33 2.31 11.05
N LYS A 256 21.11 1.25 10.91
CA LYS A 256 21.08 0.05 11.74
C LYS A 256 22.49 -0.55 11.82
N LYS A 257 22.75 -1.42 12.80
CA LYS A 257 23.99 -2.18 12.88
C LYS A 257 23.78 -3.58 12.30
N ASP A 258 24.75 -4.07 11.52
CA ASP A 258 24.81 -5.48 11.14
C ASP A 258 25.43 -6.34 12.25
N ALA A 259 25.50 -7.65 12.05
CA ALA A 259 26.07 -8.60 13.00
C ALA A 259 27.57 -8.34 13.32
N SER A 260 28.27 -7.61 12.47
CA SER A 260 29.68 -7.21 12.67
C SER A 260 29.83 -5.85 13.36
N GLY A 261 28.72 -5.15 13.65
CA GLY A 261 28.69 -3.81 14.23
C GLY A 261 28.86 -2.68 13.20
N LYS A 262 28.93 -3.00 11.90
CA LYS A 262 29.01 -2.01 10.83
C LYS A 262 27.68 -1.29 10.64
N THR A 263 27.73 0.03 10.45
CA THR A 263 26.53 0.82 10.14
C THR A 263 26.07 0.58 8.71
N LEU A 264 24.81 0.22 8.57
CA LEU A 264 24.09 0.12 7.29
C LEU A 264 22.96 1.15 7.23
N TYR A 265 22.58 1.52 6.02
CA TYR A 265 21.54 2.51 5.78
C TYR A 265 20.42 1.90 4.94
N ASP A 266 19.18 2.13 5.38
CA ASP A 266 17.99 1.87 4.57
C ASP A 266 17.38 3.23 4.20
N GLY A 267 16.83 3.38 2.98
CA GLY A 267 16.34 4.68 2.51
C GLY A 267 14.98 4.60 1.83
N SER A 268 14.14 5.61 2.10
CA SER A 268 12.92 5.91 1.33
C SER A 268 13.18 7.16 0.49
N LEU A 269 13.07 7.03 -0.83
CA LEU A 269 13.37 8.06 -1.82
C LEU A 269 12.07 8.53 -2.47
N ARG A 270 11.91 9.82 -2.66
CA ARG A 270 10.72 10.44 -3.26
C ARG A 270 11.10 11.57 -4.19
N SER A 271 10.27 11.79 -5.20
CA SER A 271 10.33 13.01 -6.04
C SER A 271 8.92 13.44 -6.42
N LYS A 272 8.76 14.73 -6.75
CA LYS A 272 7.47 15.25 -7.22
C LYS A 272 7.19 14.94 -8.70
N LYS A 273 8.24 14.87 -9.53
CA LYS A 273 8.09 14.73 -10.99
C LYS A 273 9.14 13.81 -11.61
N ASN A 274 10.37 13.85 -11.10
CA ASN A 274 11.50 13.23 -11.77
C ASN A 274 11.61 11.74 -11.41
N ARG A 275 11.92 10.93 -12.39
CA ARG A 275 12.15 9.50 -12.17
C ARG A 275 13.37 9.28 -11.28
N ILE A 276 13.22 8.47 -10.22
CA ILE A 276 14.28 8.16 -9.24
C ILE A 276 14.41 6.65 -8.95
N ASN A 277 13.48 5.81 -9.38
CA ASN A 277 13.56 4.36 -9.14
C ASN A 277 14.76 3.72 -9.85
N ASP A 278 15.18 4.24 -11.00
CA ASP A 278 16.39 3.82 -11.71
C ASP A 278 17.67 4.04 -10.88
N ILE A 279 17.65 5.02 -9.97
CA ILE A 279 18.73 5.20 -8.99
C ILE A 279 18.67 4.09 -7.95
N ALA A 280 17.50 3.82 -7.36
CA ALA A 280 17.34 2.76 -6.37
C ALA A 280 17.73 1.38 -6.92
N GLU A 281 17.33 1.07 -8.15
CA GLU A 281 17.63 -0.19 -8.86
C GLU A 281 19.15 -0.45 -8.98
N LYS A 282 19.96 0.59 -9.20
CA LYS A 282 21.42 0.48 -9.27
C LYS A 282 22.07 0.03 -7.95
N PHE A 283 21.38 0.18 -6.85
CA PHE A 283 21.84 -0.19 -5.50
C PHE A 283 21.02 -1.34 -4.89
N GLY A 284 20.36 -2.15 -5.72
CA GLY A 284 19.60 -3.32 -5.30
C GLY A 284 18.25 -2.99 -4.66
N GLY A 285 17.77 -1.76 -4.85
CA GLY A 285 16.43 -1.33 -4.44
C GLY A 285 15.42 -1.36 -5.59
N GLY A 286 14.30 -0.65 -5.43
CA GLY A 286 13.25 -0.57 -6.44
C GLY A 286 12.07 0.27 -6.00
N GLY A 287 11.03 0.28 -6.83
CA GLY A 287 9.79 1.02 -6.59
C GLY A 287 9.24 1.70 -7.84
N HIS A 288 8.28 2.61 -7.63
CA HIS A 288 7.66 3.39 -8.68
C HIS A 288 8.57 4.54 -9.16
N ALA A 289 8.25 5.14 -10.30
CA ALA A 289 9.05 6.19 -10.92
C ALA A 289 9.45 7.31 -9.94
N CYS A 290 8.52 7.78 -9.10
CA CYS A 290 8.73 8.87 -8.15
C CYS A 290 8.81 8.42 -6.67
N ALA A 291 8.75 7.12 -6.39
CA ALA A 291 8.76 6.56 -5.03
C ALA A 291 9.52 5.24 -5.00
N ALA A 292 10.69 5.22 -4.40
CA ALA A 292 11.54 4.04 -4.37
C ALA A 292 12.16 3.82 -2.99
N GLY A 293 12.62 2.60 -2.74
CA GLY A 293 13.29 2.21 -1.51
C GLY A 293 14.61 1.50 -1.76
N VAL A 294 15.53 1.63 -0.83
CA VAL A 294 16.84 0.97 -0.82
C VAL A 294 17.13 0.40 0.56
N LYS A 295 17.86 -0.71 0.63
CA LYS A 295 18.18 -1.39 1.89
C LYS A 295 19.65 -1.79 1.97
N ASN A 296 20.16 -1.90 3.21
CA ASN A 296 21.49 -2.43 3.52
C ASN A 296 22.65 -1.70 2.81
N LEU A 297 22.52 -0.41 2.59
CA LEU A 297 23.57 0.39 1.94
C LEU A 297 24.76 0.59 2.86
N THR A 298 25.97 0.59 2.30
CA THR A 298 27.14 1.16 2.97
C THR A 298 27.05 2.70 2.99
N GLN A 299 27.84 3.36 3.82
CA GLN A 299 27.92 4.81 3.86
C GLN A 299 28.30 5.39 2.46
N GLU A 300 29.23 4.74 1.77
CA GLU A 300 29.65 5.13 0.42
C GLU A 300 28.46 5.08 -0.57
N ASN A 301 27.71 3.95 -0.57
CA ASN A 301 26.55 3.79 -1.46
C ASN A 301 25.45 4.78 -1.13
N MET A 302 25.18 5.07 0.14
CA MET A 302 24.23 6.08 0.57
C MET A 302 24.66 7.47 0.05
N THR A 303 25.92 7.86 0.20
CA THR A 303 26.47 9.11 -0.31
C THR A 303 26.36 9.20 -1.85
N ASN A 304 26.63 8.10 -2.54
CA ASN A 304 26.48 8.05 -4.01
C ASN A 304 25.01 8.24 -4.43
N ILE A 305 24.07 7.66 -3.70
CA ILE A 305 22.62 7.88 -3.94
C ILE A 305 22.26 9.35 -3.75
N LEU A 306 22.70 10.00 -2.65
CA LEU A 306 22.45 11.42 -2.41
C LEU A 306 22.97 12.29 -3.59
N ASN A 307 24.17 12.01 -4.08
CA ASN A 307 24.76 12.72 -5.23
C ASN A 307 23.95 12.48 -6.52
N LEU A 308 23.41 11.29 -6.74
CA LEU A 308 22.60 10.98 -7.91
C LEU A 308 21.21 11.62 -7.80
N LEU A 309 20.59 11.63 -6.62
CA LEU A 309 19.31 12.28 -6.36
C LEU A 309 19.41 13.80 -6.55
N ARG A 310 20.52 14.42 -6.10
CA ARG A 310 20.80 15.85 -6.31
C ARG A 310 20.81 16.24 -7.78
N LYS A 311 21.21 15.34 -8.68
CA LYS A 311 21.19 15.56 -10.14
C LYS A 311 19.81 15.43 -10.77
N ARG A 312 18.79 15.10 -9.98
CA ARG A 312 17.39 14.96 -10.41
C ARG A 312 16.51 16.15 -9.97
N ILE A 313 17.13 17.20 -9.47
CA ILE A 313 16.46 18.45 -9.10
C ILE A 313 15.88 19.12 -10.34
#